data_44dfa0679b6a7c74f9f2cf89a7e2d4c2
#
_entry.id   44dfa0679b6a7c74f9f2cf89a7e2d4c2
#
_cell.length_a   1.000
_cell.length_b   1.000
_cell.length_c   1.000
_cell.angle_alpha   90.00
_cell.angle_beta   90.00
_cell.angle_gamma   90.00
#
_symmetry.space_group_name_H-M   'P 1'
#
loop_
_entity.id
_entity.type
_entity.pdbx_description
1 polymer ?
#
loop_
_entity_poly.entity_id
_entity_poly.type
_entity_poly.pdbx_seq_one_letter_code
_entity_poly.pdbx_strand_id
1 'polypeptide(L)'
;MQPPLLDLLHSRGIALVFIDSYTMDPLPKLAQRSEVFTAPFAYVRFLGNRKEMDAAVQKAQEAGLRKRPFESLLKDRTDQMKAWIPPIKHLLAKGTPVYVYFNNHYAGYAPGSVELFETLFNADVAR
;
A
#
# COMPACT_ATOMS: atom_id res chain seq x y z
N MET A 1 -10.61 2.42 -14.23
CA MET A 1 -9.39 2.47 -15.07
C MET A 1 -9.77 2.19 -16.51
N GLN A 2 -9.41 3.07 -17.41
CA GLN A 2 -9.84 3.02 -18.80
C GLN A 2 -9.03 1.97 -19.59
N PRO A 3 -9.69 1.09 -20.40
CA PRO A 3 -8.98 0.09 -21.18
C PRO A 3 -7.87 0.64 -22.09
N PRO A 4 -8.01 1.80 -22.79
CA PRO A 4 -6.91 2.34 -23.59
C PRO A 4 -5.64 2.61 -22.81
N LEU A 5 -5.74 3.08 -21.55
CA LEU A 5 -4.60 3.29 -20.70
C LEU A 5 -3.93 1.95 -20.34
N LEU A 6 -4.71 0.96 -19.96
CA LEU A 6 -4.19 -0.36 -19.59
C LEU A 6 -3.49 -1.02 -20.78
N ASP A 7 -4.08 -0.93 -21.99
CA ASP A 7 -3.49 -1.46 -23.22
C ASP A 7 -2.15 -0.80 -23.53
N LEU A 8 -2.05 0.52 -23.34
CA LEU A 8 -0.80 1.27 -23.54
C LEU A 8 0.28 0.81 -22.55
N LEU A 9 -0.07 0.71 -21.28
CA LEU A 9 0.87 0.27 -20.24
C LEU A 9 1.36 -1.16 -20.54
N HIS A 10 0.45 -2.05 -20.89
CA HIS A 10 0.78 -3.42 -21.21
C HIS A 10 1.71 -3.53 -22.42
N SER A 11 1.41 -2.79 -23.50
CA SER A 11 2.23 -2.80 -24.72
C SER A 11 3.65 -2.27 -24.49
N ARG A 12 3.85 -1.47 -23.47
CA ARG A 12 5.16 -0.89 -23.11
C ARG A 12 5.83 -1.60 -21.94
N GLY A 13 5.21 -2.62 -21.34
CA GLY A 13 5.73 -3.31 -20.16
C GLY A 13 5.82 -2.42 -18.93
N ILE A 14 4.97 -1.40 -18.84
CA ILE A 14 4.94 -0.45 -17.71
C ILE A 14 3.94 -0.95 -16.67
N ALA A 15 4.37 -1.09 -15.42
CA ALA A 15 3.51 -1.50 -14.32
C ALA A 15 2.57 -0.37 -13.91
N LEU A 16 1.28 -0.72 -13.76
CA LEU A 16 0.33 0.15 -13.05
C LEU A 16 0.70 0.13 -11.57
N VAL A 17 0.84 1.30 -10.96
CA VAL A 17 1.09 1.40 -9.52
C VAL A 17 -0.24 1.27 -8.77
N PHE A 18 -0.33 0.30 -7.88
CA PHE A 18 -1.49 0.12 -7.01
C PHE A 18 -1.29 0.93 -5.73
N ILE A 19 -2.16 1.91 -5.49
CA ILE A 19 -1.98 2.88 -4.42
C ILE A 19 -3.11 2.73 -3.39
N ASP A 20 -2.75 2.49 -2.13
CA ASP A 20 -3.71 2.58 -1.02
C ASP A 20 -3.85 4.05 -0.61
N SER A 21 -4.82 4.71 -1.21
CA SER A 21 -5.18 6.09 -0.91
C SER A 21 -6.64 6.33 -1.35
N TYR A 22 -7.15 7.53 -1.08
CA TYR A 22 -8.50 7.90 -1.48
C TYR A 22 -8.65 8.20 -2.99
N THR A 23 -7.56 8.16 -3.75
CA THR A 23 -7.55 8.56 -5.16
C THR A 23 -7.71 7.42 -6.15
N MET A 24 -7.69 6.18 -5.68
CA MET A 24 -7.69 4.99 -6.53
C MET A 24 -8.46 3.86 -5.86
N ASP A 25 -9.13 3.03 -6.66
CA ASP A 25 -9.72 1.79 -6.17
C ASP A 25 -8.63 0.88 -5.56
N PRO A 26 -8.92 0.21 -4.43
CA PRO A 26 -7.92 -0.62 -3.76
C PRO A 26 -7.60 -1.89 -4.55
N LEU A 27 -6.38 -2.40 -4.36
CA LEU A 27 -5.91 -3.63 -5.02
C LEU A 27 -6.87 -4.81 -4.86
N PRO A 28 -7.47 -5.10 -3.69
CA PRO A 28 -8.42 -6.21 -3.57
C PRO A 28 -9.57 -6.13 -4.57
N LYS A 29 -10.03 -4.92 -4.91
CA LYS A 29 -11.06 -4.71 -5.92
C LYS A 29 -10.50 -4.82 -7.33
N LEU A 30 -9.37 -4.16 -7.61
CA LEU A 30 -8.74 -4.14 -8.93
C LEU A 30 -8.20 -5.53 -9.33
N ALA A 31 -7.75 -6.32 -8.38
CA ALA A 31 -7.19 -7.65 -8.64
C ALA A 31 -8.18 -8.64 -9.25
N GLN A 32 -9.48 -8.34 -9.22
CA GLN A 32 -10.51 -9.11 -9.91
C GLN A 32 -10.43 -8.93 -11.44
N ARG A 33 -9.70 -7.92 -11.92
CA ARG A 33 -9.50 -7.60 -13.33
C ARG A 33 -8.05 -7.91 -13.71
N SER A 34 -7.83 -8.97 -14.49
CA SER A 34 -6.47 -9.39 -14.88
C SER A 34 -5.73 -8.35 -15.72
N GLU A 35 -6.45 -7.50 -16.45
CA GLU A 35 -5.86 -6.47 -17.31
C GLU A 35 -5.16 -5.34 -16.56
N VAL A 36 -5.34 -5.22 -15.24
CA VAL A 36 -4.61 -4.21 -14.44
C VAL A 36 -3.15 -4.61 -14.18
N PHE A 37 -2.79 -5.88 -14.41
CA PHE A 37 -1.41 -6.36 -14.29
C PHE A 37 -0.69 -6.19 -15.62
N THR A 38 -0.14 -5.00 -15.84
CA THR A 38 0.36 -4.53 -17.14
C THR A 38 1.84 -4.81 -17.39
N ALA A 39 2.55 -5.36 -16.42
CA ALA A 39 3.98 -5.66 -16.50
C ALA A 39 4.29 -7.00 -15.81
N PRO A 40 5.49 -7.60 -16.04
CA PRO A 40 5.89 -8.85 -15.36
C PRO A 40 6.22 -8.68 -13.88
N PHE A 41 5.99 -7.52 -13.31
CA PHE A 41 6.11 -7.23 -11.87
C PHE A 41 4.96 -6.32 -11.43
N ALA A 42 4.70 -6.26 -10.14
CA ALA A 42 3.71 -5.36 -9.55
C ALA A 42 4.36 -4.37 -8.59
N TYR A 43 3.80 -3.18 -8.51
CA TYR A 43 4.29 -2.09 -7.66
C TYR A 43 3.13 -1.59 -6.79
N VAL A 44 3.31 -1.65 -5.49
CA VAL A 44 2.30 -1.27 -4.50
C VAL A 44 2.83 -0.13 -3.63
N ARG A 45 2.03 0.90 -3.44
CA ARG A 45 2.34 2.01 -2.53
C ARG A 45 1.22 2.20 -1.52
N PHE A 46 1.57 2.13 -0.25
CA PHE A 46 0.69 2.53 0.84
C PHE A 46 0.94 4.01 1.13
N LEU A 47 0.12 4.86 0.53
CA LEU A 47 0.30 6.31 0.52
C LEU A 47 -0.49 7.05 1.60
N GLY A 48 -1.75 6.66 1.80
CA GLY A 48 -2.66 7.30 2.75
C GLY A 48 -3.17 8.67 2.28
N ASN A 49 -3.71 9.43 3.22
CA ASN A 49 -4.19 10.79 2.98
C ASN A 49 -3.26 11.79 3.68
N ARG A 50 -2.54 12.56 2.88
CA ARG A 50 -1.53 13.49 3.37
C ARG A 50 -2.13 14.56 4.31
N LYS A 51 -3.24 15.19 3.90
CA LYS A 51 -3.88 16.24 4.73
C LYS A 51 -4.32 15.72 6.08
N GLU A 52 -4.95 14.55 6.07
CA GLU A 52 -5.42 13.90 7.30
C GLU A 52 -4.26 13.56 8.21
N MET A 53 -3.17 13.01 7.66
CA MET A 53 -2.00 12.65 8.44
C MET A 53 -1.25 13.86 8.96
N ASP A 54 -1.07 14.91 8.16
CA ASP A 54 -0.43 16.15 8.60
C ASP A 54 -1.21 16.77 9.77
N ALA A 55 -2.54 16.77 9.71
CA ALA A 55 -3.38 17.26 10.81
C ALA A 55 -3.23 16.40 12.08
N ALA A 56 -3.18 15.07 11.93
CA ALA A 56 -2.99 14.15 13.04
C ALA A 56 -1.61 14.31 13.69
N VAL A 57 -0.56 14.50 12.89
CA VAL A 57 0.81 14.74 13.35
C VAL A 57 0.88 16.03 14.13
N GLN A 58 0.33 17.12 13.58
CA GLN A 58 0.31 18.42 14.25
C GLN A 58 -0.42 18.35 15.61
N LYS A 59 -1.59 17.71 15.61
CA LYS A 59 -2.37 17.54 16.85
C LYS A 59 -1.59 16.74 17.91
N ALA A 60 -0.90 15.68 17.50
CA ALA A 60 -0.09 14.88 18.41
C ALA A 60 1.11 15.65 18.96
N GLN A 61 1.77 16.47 18.13
CA GLN A 61 2.87 17.34 18.57
C GLN A 61 2.39 18.41 19.57
N GLU A 62 1.27 19.06 19.29
CA GLU A 62 0.66 20.07 20.16
C GLU A 62 0.25 19.49 21.51
N ALA A 63 -0.20 18.23 21.52
CA ALA A 63 -0.55 17.51 22.75
C ALA A 63 0.67 16.95 23.51
N GLY A 64 1.89 17.15 23.01
CA GLY A 64 3.11 16.64 23.63
C GLY A 64 3.31 15.13 23.49
N LEU A 65 2.53 14.46 22.63
CA LEU A 65 2.60 13.00 22.44
C LEU A 65 3.79 12.57 21.57
N ARG A 66 4.36 13.50 20.81
CA ARG A 66 5.56 13.25 19.99
C ARG A 66 6.38 14.53 19.81
N LYS A 67 7.67 14.35 19.66
CA LYS A 67 8.62 15.45 19.43
C LYS A 67 8.85 15.70 17.94
N ARG A 68 8.89 14.64 17.14
CA ARG A 68 9.13 14.69 15.68
C ARG A 68 7.84 14.39 14.94
N PRO A 69 7.67 14.91 13.70
CA PRO A 69 6.45 14.64 12.92
C PRO A 69 6.20 13.15 12.68
N PHE A 70 7.24 12.40 12.30
CA PHE A 70 7.13 10.98 11.94
C PHE A 70 8.13 10.16 12.75
N GLU A 71 7.74 9.73 13.95
CA GLU A 71 8.60 8.96 14.85
C GLU A 71 7.98 7.64 15.32
N SER A 72 6.66 7.46 15.13
CA SER A 72 5.93 6.25 15.50
C SER A 72 4.60 6.20 14.79
N LEU A 73 3.97 5.02 14.78
CA LEU A 73 2.65 4.84 14.17
C LEU A 73 1.60 5.69 14.90
N LEU A 74 0.76 6.38 14.12
CA LEU A 74 -0.37 7.19 14.60
C LEU A 74 -1.71 6.54 14.31
N LYS A 75 -1.81 5.79 13.21
CA LYS A 75 -3.04 5.14 12.78
C LYS A 75 -2.84 3.64 12.66
N ASP A 76 -3.83 2.87 13.09
CA ASP A 76 -3.86 1.43 12.89
C ASP A 76 -4.41 1.13 11.49
N ARG A 77 -3.55 0.60 10.62
CA ARG A 77 -3.88 0.19 9.26
C ARG A 77 -3.93 -1.33 9.10
N THR A 78 -4.02 -2.07 10.19
CA THR A 78 -3.98 -3.53 10.18
C THR A 78 -5.00 -4.14 9.23
N ASP A 79 -6.25 -3.68 9.27
CA ASP A 79 -7.32 -4.22 8.43
C ASP A 79 -7.08 -3.94 6.94
N GLN A 80 -6.64 -2.73 6.60
CA GLN A 80 -6.30 -2.38 5.22
C GLN A 80 -5.15 -3.25 4.70
N MET A 81 -4.08 -3.39 5.48
CA MET A 81 -2.94 -4.23 5.10
C MET A 81 -3.34 -5.68 4.92
N LYS A 82 -4.15 -6.23 5.83
CA LYS A 82 -4.66 -7.61 5.73
C LYS A 82 -5.46 -7.83 4.45
N ALA A 83 -6.23 -6.85 4.02
CA ALA A 83 -7.02 -6.96 2.79
C ALA A 83 -6.14 -7.01 1.54
N TRP A 84 -4.96 -6.38 1.55
CA TRP A 84 -4.04 -6.33 0.43
C TRP A 84 -3.12 -7.55 0.33
N ILE A 85 -2.94 -8.30 1.42
CA ILE A 85 -2.02 -9.45 1.47
C ILE A 85 -2.45 -10.60 0.55
N PRO A 86 -3.72 -11.07 0.52
CA PRO A 86 -4.11 -12.16 -0.35
C PRO A 86 -3.83 -11.92 -1.84
N PRO A 87 -4.20 -10.77 -2.44
CA PRO A 87 -3.86 -10.53 -3.84
C PRO A 87 -2.36 -10.44 -4.09
N ILE A 88 -1.57 -9.90 -3.15
CA ILE A 88 -0.11 -9.88 -3.26
C ILE A 88 0.45 -11.31 -3.25
N LYS A 89 -0.01 -12.15 -2.33
CA LYS A 89 0.42 -13.57 -2.28
C LYS A 89 0.02 -14.34 -3.54
N HIS A 90 -1.13 -14.04 -4.10
CA HIS A 90 -1.57 -14.65 -5.36
C HIS A 90 -0.59 -14.34 -6.51
N LEU A 91 -0.13 -13.08 -6.60
CA LEU A 91 0.88 -12.67 -7.58
C LEU A 91 2.20 -13.40 -7.36
N LEU A 92 2.67 -13.47 -6.12
CA LEU A 92 3.91 -14.16 -5.77
C LEU A 92 3.85 -15.66 -6.11
N ALA A 93 2.69 -16.30 -5.86
CA ALA A 93 2.49 -17.72 -6.20
C ALA A 93 2.58 -17.98 -7.71
N LYS A 94 2.27 -16.99 -8.54
CA LYS A 94 2.43 -17.05 -10.00
C LYS A 94 3.85 -16.76 -10.48
N GLY A 95 4.77 -16.43 -9.56
CA GLY A 95 6.13 -16.02 -9.89
C GLY A 95 6.26 -14.54 -10.26
N THR A 96 5.25 -13.72 -9.96
CA THR A 96 5.29 -12.26 -10.21
C THR A 96 5.93 -11.55 -9.03
N PRO A 97 7.11 -10.91 -9.19
CA PRO A 97 7.69 -10.09 -8.13
C PRO A 97 6.78 -8.91 -7.78
N VAL A 98 6.70 -8.58 -6.49
CA VAL A 98 5.91 -7.46 -5.99
C VAL A 98 6.78 -6.55 -5.16
N TYR A 99 6.83 -5.28 -5.53
CA TYR A 99 7.55 -4.24 -4.79
C TYR A 99 6.53 -3.45 -3.97
N VAL A 100 6.73 -3.39 -2.65
CA VAL A 100 5.81 -2.74 -1.73
C VAL A 100 6.52 -1.61 -1.00
N TYR A 101 5.96 -0.41 -1.08
CA TYR A 101 6.52 0.79 -0.48
C TYR A 101 5.51 1.47 0.43
N PHE A 102 6.00 2.04 1.52
CA PHE A 102 5.19 2.75 2.50
C PHE A 102 5.64 4.21 2.63
N ASN A 103 4.67 5.12 2.66
CA ASN A 103 4.90 6.52 2.94
C ASN A 103 4.67 6.78 4.44
N ASN A 104 5.39 7.74 5.03
CA ASN A 104 5.13 8.18 6.39
C ASN A 104 3.69 8.64 6.59
N HIS A 105 3.08 9.24 5.56
CA HIS A 105 1.70 9.71 5.62
C HIS A 105 0.66 8.59 5.64
N TYR A 106 1.05 7.34 5.41
CA TYR A 106 0.11 6.22 5.45
C TYR A 106 -0.42 5.97 6.86
N ALA A 107 0.48 5.83 7.84
CA ALA A 107 0.12 5.52 9.22
C ALA A 107 0.89 6.35 10.26
N GLY A 108 1.77 7.27 9.82
CA GLY A 108 2.55 8.16 10.67
C GLY A 108 4.02 7.80 10.79
N TYR A 109 4.44 6.62 10.33
CA TYR A 109 5.83 6.18 10.41
C TYR A 109 6.10 5.00 9.49
N ALA A 110 6.77 5.23 8.37
CA ALA A 110 6.99 4.20 7.35
C ALA A 110 7.74 2.95 7.86
N PRO A 111 8.83 3.06 8.64
CA PRO A 111 9.48 1.86 9.17
C PRO A 111 8.56 1.00 10.04
N GLY A 112 7.70 1.61 10.86
CA GLY A 112 6.70 0.90 11.65
C GLY A 112 5.66 0.21 10.77
N SER A 113 5.25 0.85 9.67
CA SER A 113 4.34 0.24 8.70
C SER A 113 4.97 -0.98 8.03
N VAL A 114 6.25 -0.91 7.66
CA VAL A 114 6.98 -2.05 7.07
C VAL A 114 7.02 -3.23 8.05
N GLU A 115 7.38 -2.97 9.30
CA GLU A 115 7.44 -4.02 10.33
C GLU A 115 6.07 -4.68 10.56
N LEU A 116 5.02 -3.88 10.65
CA LEU A 116 3.67 -4.39 10.81
C LEU A 116 3.25 -5.24 9.60
N PHE A 117 3.50 -4.75 8.39
CA PHE A 117 3.18 -5.48 7.17
C PHE A 117 3.91 -6.82 7.10
N GLU A 118 5.20 -6.84 7.40
CA GLU A 118 5.99 -8.08 7.44
C GLU A 118 5.42 -9.07 8.46
N THR A 119 5.05 -8.59 9.64
CA THR A 119 4.45 -9.42 10.69
C THR A 119 3.14 -10.04 10.22
N LEU A 120 2.25 -9.25 9.62
CA LEU A 120 0.97 -9.72 9.10
C LEU A 120 1.15 -10.69 7.93
N PHE A 121 2.08 -10.38 7.04
CA PHE A 121 2.38 -11.22 5.87
C PHE A 121 2.91 -12.59 6.30
N ASN A 122 3.84 -12.64 7.24
CA ASN A 122 4.43 -13.88 7.73
C ASN A 122 3.44 -14.71 8.57
N ALA A 123 2.58 -14.06 9.35
CA ALA A 123 1.54 -14.75 10.12
C ALA A 123 0.56 -15.48 9.20
N ASP A 124 0.23 -14.88 8.05
CA ASP A 124 -0.64 -15.47 7.04
C ASP A 124 0.02 -16.69 6.37
N VAL A 125 1.35 -16.66 6.18
CA VAL A 125 2.11 -17.79 5.63
C VAL A 125 2.12 -19.00 6.59
N ALA A 126 2.08 -18.75 7.90
CA ALA A 126 2.12 -19.81 8.92
C ALA A 126 0.83 -20.63 9.04
N ARG A 127 -0.20 -20.31 8.29
CA ARG A 127 -1.50 -21.04 8.30
C ARG A 127 -1.56 -22.19 7.32
#